data_64621adcdef1786add703ba0cb224d89
#
_entry.id   64621adcdef1786add703ba0cb224d89
#
_cell.length_a   1.000
_cell.length_b   1.000
_cell.length_c   1.000
_cell.angle_alpha   90.00
_cell.angle_beta   90.00
_cell.angle_gamma   90.00
#
_symmetry.space_group_name_H-M   'P 1'
#
loop_
_entity.id
_entity.type
_entity.pdbx_description
1 polymer ?
#
loop_
_entity_poly.entity_id
_entity_poly.type
_entity_poly.pdbx_seq_one_letter_code
_entity_poly.pdbx_strand_id
1 'polypeptide(L)'
;DTLTYEAMMRGICRILGHREPWILPVPVLTPELSAYWLKFVTAVPANIARALIGGLKHDFIADAGAIRSLIPQRLLGFEDSVRAALEAEARHTVAARWTEGAFMFRDYRPDYAYYAKHAGGEARTGASAASLWKVVSAIGGDNRYYAYNFLWTLREVADWLVGGVAMNHGRRDPDEVRVGDVIDSWRVVGVEPERRLTLVFGMKAPGAGVLEFE
;
A
#
# COMPACT_ATOMS: atom_id res chain seq x y z
N ASP A 1 -27.84 -4.83 0.88
CA ASP A 1 -27.86 -5.61 -0.36
C ASP A 1 -27.09 -6.92 -0.14
N THR A 2 -27.64 -8.04 -0.57
CA THR A 2 -26.90 -9.32 -0.62
C THR A 2 -26.35 -9.47 -2.04
N LEU A 3 -25.04 -9.47 -2.19
CA LEU A 3 -24.37 -9.50 -3.48
C LEU A 3 -23.33 -10.62 -3.51
N THR A 4 -23.17 -11.25 -4.67
CA THR A 4 -22.04 -12.13 -4.91
C THR A 4 -20.76 -11.31 -5.10
N TYR A 5 -19.60 -11.92 -4.84
CA TYR A 5 -18.31 -11.28 -5.05
C TYR A 5 -18.12 -10.83 -6.52
N GLU A 6 -18.59 -11.66 -7.45
CA GLU A 6 -18.61 -11.32 -8.89
C GLU A 6 -19.46 -10.06 -9.16
N ALA A 7 -20.66 -9.98 -8.59
CA ALA A 7 -21.53 -8.80 -8.76
C ALA A 7 -20.89 -7.53 -8.19
N MET A 8 -20.21 -7.63 -7.03
CA MET A 8 -19.47 -6.52 -6.45
C MET A 8 -18.33 -6.06 -7.37
N MET A 9 -17.51 -6.97 -7.89
CA MET A 9 -16.42 -6.64 -8.81
C MET A 9 -16.92 -5.94 -10.07
N ARG A 10 -17.95 -6.49 -10.73
CA ARG A 10 -18.58 -5.86 -11.91
C ARG A 10 -19.16 -4.50 -11.60
N GLY A 11 -19.81 -4.36 -10.42
CA GLY A 11 -20.37 -3.08 -9.95
C GLY A 11 -19.28 -2.01 -9.76
N ILE A 12 -18.17 -2.35 -9.13
CA ILE A 12 -17.03 -1.43 -8.97
C ILE A 12 -16.46 -1.01 -10.34
N CYS A 13 -16.25 -1.95 -11.26
CA CYS A 13 -15.76 -1.63 -12.59
C CYS A 13 -16.67 -0.66 -13.34
N ARG A 14 -18.01 -0.83 -13.24
CA ARG A 14 -18.97 0.11 -13.85
C ARG A 14 -18.88 1.51 -13.23
N ILE A 15 -18.76 1.59 -11.92
CA ILE A 15 -18.65 2.88 -11.21
C ILE A 15 -17.37 3.61 -11.61
N LEU A 16 -16.26 2.89 -11.77
CA LEU A 16 -14.98 3.43 -12.22
C LEU A 16 -14.90 3.71 -13.73
N GLY A 17 -15.92 3.37 -14.50
CA GLY A 17 -15.91 3.50 -15.95
C GLY A 17 -14.93 2.53 -16.67
N HIS A 18 -14.53 1.46 -15.96
CA HIS A 18 -13.66 0.44 -16.53
C HIS A 18 -14.45 -0.66 -17.22
N ARG A 19 -13.82 -1.34 -18.19
CA ARG A 19 -14.37 -2.54 -18.79
C ARG A 19 -14.59 -3.60 -17.72
N GLU A 20 -15.75 -4.27 -17.78
CA GLU A 20 -16.02 -5.41 -16.89
C GLU A 20 -14.97 -6.52 -17.12
N PRO A 21 -14.42 -7.10 -16.05
CA PRO A 21 -13.41 -8.14 -16.16
C PRO A 21 -14.03 -9.44 -16.71
N TRP A 22 -13.26 -10.17 -17.49
CA TRP A 22 -13.60 -11.54 -17.84
C TRP A 22 -13.37 -12.42 -16.62
N ILE A 23 -14.45 -12.98 -16.10
CA ILE A 23 -14.40 -13.86 -14.93
C ILE A 23 -14.62 -15.29 -15.44
N LEU A 24 -13.57 -16.10 -15.38
CA LEU A 24 -13.60 -17.49 -15.73
C LEU A 24 -13.61 -18.31 -14.43
N PRO A 25 -14.69 -19.02 -14.11
CA PRO A 25 -14.71 -19.93 -12.98
C PRO A 25 -13.78 -21.12 -13.28
N VAL A 26 -12.76 -21.29 -12.45
CA VAL A 26 -11.80 -22.40 -12.59
C VAL A 26 -12.07 -23.42 -11.50
N PRO A 27 -12.74 -24.54 -11.82
CA PRO A 27 -13.19 -25.51 -10.81
C PRO A 27 -12.08 -26.33 -10.15
N VAL A 28 -10.86 -26.28 -10.67
CA VAL A 28 -9.75 -27.19 -10.29
C VAL A 28 -8.58 -26.50 -9.59
N LEU A 29 -8.58 -25.16 -9.47
CA LEU A 29 -7.50 -24.46 -8.77
C LEU A 29 -7.68 -24.59 -7.26
N THR A 30 -6.73 -25.24 -6.62
CA THR A 30 -6.67 -25.28 -5.16
C THR A 30 -6.42 -23.87 -4.62
N PRO A 31 -6.90 -23.52 -3.42
CA PRO A 31 -6.63 -22.23 -2.78
C PRO A 31 -5.12 -21.91 -2.72
N GLU A 32 -4.29 -22.95 -2.59
CA GLU A 32 -2.83 -22.83 -2.55
C GLU A 32 -2.27 -22.33 -3.88
N LEU A 33 -2.73 -22.87 -5.00
CA LEU A 33 -2.27 -22.46 -6.32
C LEU A 33 -2.74 -21.03 -6.66
N SER A 34 -3.95 -20.67 -6.26
CA SER A 34 -4.49 -19.32 -6.40
C SER A 34 -3.72 -18.30 -5.55
N ALA A 35 -3.37 -18.65 -4.31
CA ALA A 35 -2.55 -17.80 -3.44
C ALA A 35 -1.12 -17.65 -3.97
N TYR A 36 -0.57 -18.69 -4.62
CA TYR A 36 0.75 -18.62 -5.24
C TYR A 36 0.75 -17.70 -6.47
N TRP A 37 -0.29 -17.77 -7.31
CA TRP A 37 -0.46 -16.87 -8.46
C TRP A 37 -0.58 -15.40 -8.02
N LEU A 38 -1.34 -15.12 -6.96
CA LEU A 38 -1.48 -13.77 -6.42
C LEU A 38 -0.15 -13.15 -6.00
N LYS A 39 0.82 -13.94 -5.56
CA LYS A 39 2.17 -13.46 -5.22
C LYS A 39 2.89 -12.82 -6.42
N PHE A 40 2.56 -13.23 -7.65
CA PHE A 40 3.15 -12.65 -8.86
C PHE A 40 2.41 -11.42 -9.37
N VAL A 41 1.11 -11.31 -9.07
CA VAL A 41 0.23 -10.29 -9.64
C VAL A 41 -0.07 -9.15 -8.65
N THR A 42 0.08 -9.40 -7.34
CA THR A 42 -0.26 -8.42 -6.29
C THR A 42 0.81 -8.35 -5.20
N ALA A 43 0.86 -7.19 -4.53
CA ALA A 43 1.69 -6.97 -3.35
C ALA A 43 1.16 -7.67 -2.08
N VAL A 44 0.01 -8.33 -2.14
CA VAL A 44 -0.63 -8.92 -0.97
C VAL A 44 0.18 -10.11 -0.46
N PRO A 45 0.57 -10.13 0.82
CA PRO A 45 1.27 -11.27 1.42
C PRO A 45 0.49 -12.57 1.26
N ALA A 46 1.17 -13.66 0.88
CA ALA A 46 0.54 -14.92 0.54
C ALA A 46 -0.32 -15.54 1.67
N ASN A 47 0.00 -15.27 2.94
CA ASN A 47 -0.78 -15.69 4.09
C ASN A 47 -2.14 -14.97 4.16
N ILE A 48 -2.17 -13.67 3.89
CA ILE A 48 -3.42 -12.87 3.84
C ILE A 48 -4.25 -13.30 2.63
N ALA A 49 -3.62 -13.42 1.45
CA ALA A 49 -4.29 -13.87 0.24
C ALA A 49 -4.95 -15.24 0.42
N ARG A 50 -4.26 -16.19 1.07
CA ARG A 50 -4.79 -17.52 1.35
C ARG A 50 -6.01 -17.49 2.27
N ALA A 51 -5.98 -16.67 3.32
CA ALA A 51 -7.10 -16.49 4.23
C ALA A 51 -8.32 -15.90 3.52
N LEU A 52 -8.11 -14.87 2.67
CA LEU A 52 -9.19 -14.25 1.90
C LEU A 52 -9.80 -15.22 0.88
N ILE A 53 -8.98 -15.96 0.13
CA ILE A 53 -9.44 -16.95 -0.85
C ILE A 53 -10.19 -18.08 -0.15
N GLY A 54 -9.70 -18.53 1.03
CA GLY A 54 -10.40 -19.51 1.85
C GLY A 54 -11.80 -19.04 2.27
N GLY A 55 -11.93 -17.75 2.56
CA GLY A 55 -13.20 -17.11 2.90
C GLY A 55 -14.23 -17.13 1.76
N LEU A 56 -13.80 -17.06 0.49
CA LEU A 56 -14.70 -17.03 -0.67
C LEU A 56 -15.57 -18.30 -0.83
N LYS A 57 -15.28 -19.36 -0.07
CA LYS A 57 -16.08 -20.60 -0.06
C LYS A 57 -17.33 -20.50 0.83
N HIS A 58 -17.47 -19.45 1.60
CA HIS A 58 -18.53 -19.28 2.58
C HIS A 58 -19.39 -18.07 2.25
N ASP A 59 -20.69 -18.19 2.52
CA ASP A 59 -21.62 -17.07 2.47
C ASP A 59 -21.52 -16.27 3.78
N PHE A 60 -21.21 -14.98 3.67
CA PHE A 60 -21.12 -14.07 4.81
C PHE A 60 -22.39 -13.23 4.89
N ILE A 61 -23.45 -13.81 5.43
CA ILE A 61 -24.72 -13.15 5.65
C ILE A 61 -24.92 -13.00 7.16
N ALA A 62 -24.96 -11.76 7.65
CA ALA A 62 -25.19 -11.47 9.06
C ALA A 62 -26.65 -11.08 9.30
N ASP A 63 -27.23 -11.55 10.40
CA ASP A 63 -28.48 -11.01 10.92
C ASP A 63 -28.20 -9.65 11.59
N ALA A 64 -28.66 -8.60 10.95
CA ALA A 64 -28.48 -7.24 11.44
C ALA A 64 -29.69 -6.72 12.26
N GLY A 65 -30.70 -7.56 12.58
CA GLY A 65 -31.92 -7.14 13.24
C GLY A 65 -31.68 -6.49 14.60
N ALA A 66 -30.91 -7.14 15.45
CA ALA A 66 -30.59 -6.63 16.80
C ALA A 66 -29.79 -5.32 16.76
N ILE A 67 -28.76 -5.21 15.95
CA ILE A 67 -27.94 -4.00 15.86
C ILE A 67 -28.73 -2.81 15.29
N ARG A 68 -29.62 -3.05 14.33
CA ARG A 68 -30.47 -2.00 13.75
C ARG A 68 -31.46 -1.42 14.73
N SER A 69 -31.94 -2.23 15.71
CA SER A 69 -32.82 -1.73 16.76
C SER A 69 -32.09 -0.84 17.77
N LEU A 70 -30.81 -1.13 18.02
CA LEU A 70 -29.95 -0.36 18.94
C LEU A 70 -29.38 0.91 18.31
N ILE A 71 -29.00 0.80 17.05
CA ILE A 71 -28.38 1.91 16.31
C ILE A 71 -29.18 2.11 15.01
N PRO A 72 -30.29 2.87 15.07
CA PRO A 72 -31.09 3.16 13.89
C PRO A 72 -30.33 4.11 12.97
N GLN A 73 -29.87 3.62 11.81
CA GLN A 73 -29.20 4.41 10.80
C GLN A 73 -29.69 4.05 9.40
N ARG A 74 -29.66 5.03 8.50
CA ARG A 74 -29.93 4.78 7.08
C ARG A 74 -28.73 4.10 6.47
N LEU A 75 -28.91 2.88 5.99
CA LEU A 75 -27.86 2.16 5.27
C LEU A 75 -27.81 2.60 3.81
N LEU A 76 -26.63 2.78 3.30
CA LEU A 76 -26.37 3.01 1.88
C LEU A 76 -26.45 1.69 1.12
N GLY A 77 -26.91 1.75 -0.11
CA GLY A 77 -26.76 0.64 -1.08
C GLY A 77 -25.30 0.45 -1.49
N PHE A 78 -25.02 -0.66 -2.15
CA PHE A 78 -23.65 -0.97 -2.57
C PHE A 78 -23.03 0.12 -3.45
N GLU A 79 -23.74 0.55 -4.50
CA GLU A 79 -23.21 1.56 -5.41
C GLU A 79 -22.97 2.91 -4.73
N ASP A 80 -23.90 3.36 -3.87
CA ASP A 80 -23.74 4.59 -3.12
C ASP A 80 -22.58 4.53 -2.14
N SER A 81 -22.38 3.37 -1.49
CA SER A 81 -21.25 3.13 -0.58
C SER A 81 -19.92 3.19 -1.31
N VAL A 82 -19.83 2.58 -2.50
CA VAL A 82 -18.61 2.61 -3.32
C VAL A 82 -18.32 4.04 -3.79
N ARG A 83 -19.32 4.77 -4.27
CA ARG A 83 -19.15 6.17 -4.70
C ARG A 83 -18.68 7.05 -3.53
N ALA A 84 -19.32 6.92 -2.37
CA ALA A 84 -18.92 7.66 -1.18
C ALA A 84 -17.49 7.32 -0.73
N ALA A 85 -17.08 6.07 -0.80
CA ALA A 85 -15.72 5.65 -0.47
C ALA A 85 -14.69 6.24 -1.45
N LEU A 86 -14.95 6.19 -2.76
CA LEU A 86 -14.07 6.78 -3.78
C LEU A 86 -13.97 8.30 -3.64
N GLU A 87 -15.07 8.95 -3.31
CA GLU A 87 -15.09 10.41 -3.07
C GLU A 87 -14.28 10.78 -1.80
N ALA A 88 -14.43 10.00 -0.71
CA ALA A 88 -13.65 10.20 0.50
C ALA A 88 -12.16 9.96 0.25
N GLU A 89 -11.81 9.00 -0.59
CA GLU A 89 -10.42 8.74 -0.98
C GLU A 89 -9.85 9.86 -1.84
N ALA A 90 -10.59 10.32 -2.84
CA ALA A 90 -10.19 11.45 -3.69
C ALA A 90 -10.00 12.76 -2.89
N ARG A 91 -10.75 12.92 -1.80
CA ARG A 91 -10.61 14.08 -0.87
C ARG A 91 -9.59 13.85 0.24
N HIS A 92 -8.92 12.71 0.28
CA HIS A 92 -7.99 12.33 1.36
C HIS A 92 -8.61 12.37 2.78
N THR A 93 -9.92 12.19 2.89
CA THR A 93 -10.66 12.29 4.17
C THR A 93 -10.84 10.95 4.89
N VAL A 94 -10.26 9.87 4.37
CA VAL A 94 -10.33 8.54 5.01
C VAL A 94 -9.47 8.52 6.27
N ALA A 95 -10.11 8.54 7.44
CA ALA A 95 -9.44 8.62 8.74
C ALA A 95 -8.64 7.34 9.10
N ALA A 96 -9.08 6.18 8.63
CA ALA A 96 -8.49 4.87 8.94
C ALA A 96 -7.83 4.25 7.71
N ARG A 97 -6.85 4.93 7.12
CA ARG A 97 -6.03 4.31 6.07
C ARG A 97 -5.13 3.25 6.68
N TRP A 98 -5.07 2.13 6.01
CA TRP A 98 -4.21 1.02 6.42
C TRP A 98 -2.75 1.43 6.36
N THR A 99 -2.05 1.33 7.49
CA THR A 99 -0.60 1.49 7.57
C THR A 99 0.03 0.11 7.72
N GLU A 100 0.76 -0.34 6.72
CA GLU A 100 1.41 -1.64 6.75
C GLU A 100 2.58 -1.64 7.74
N GLY A 101 2.49 -2.49 8.77
CA GLY A 101 3.62 -2.80 9.63
C GLY A 101 4.02 -1.74 10.65
N ALA A 102 3.12 -0.82 11.02
CA ALA A 102 3.37 0.20 12.05
C ALA A 102 3.86 -0.37 13.40
N PHE A 103 3.53 -1.63 13.71
CA PHE A 103 3.93 -2.27 14.96
C PHE A 103 5.38 -2.74 15.01
N MET A 104 6.00 -3.07 13.87
CA MET A 104 7.35 -3.65 13.85
C MET A 104 8.47 -2.65 14.11
N PHE A 105 8.22 -1.35 13.98
CA PHE A 105 9.23 -0.29 14.11
C PHE A 105 8.93 0.71 15.23
N ARG A 106 8.06 0.34 16.17
CA ARG A 106 7.68 1.20 17.30
C ARG A 106 8.87 1.63 18.17
N ASP A 107 9.92 0.82 18.19
CA ASP A 107 11.14 1.05 18.98
C ASP A 107 12.34 1.45 18.11
N TYR A 108 12.14 1.75 16.83
CA TYR A 108 13.24 2.22 15.97
C TYR A 108 13.74 3.57 16.49
N ARG A 109 15.02 3.60 16.79
CA ARG A 109 15.72 4.80 17.24
C ARG A 109 16.88 5.09 16.32
N PRO A 110 16.76 6.09 15.40
CA PRO A 110 17.80 6.41 14.45
C PRO A 110 19.12 6.76 15.13
N ASP A 111 19.07 7.39 16.30
CA ASP A 111 20.25 7.83 17.05
C ASP A 111 21.14 6.67 17.55
N TYR A 112 20.61 5.46 17.60
CA TYR A 112 21.37 4.25 17.99
C TYR A 112 21.79 3.39 16.79
N ALA A 113 21.41 3.76 15.58
CA ALA A 113 21.75 3.01 14.40
C ALA A 113 23.18 3.29 13.95
N TYR A 114 24.03 2.26 13.92
CA TYR A 114 25.37 2.32 13.39
C TYR A 114 25.41 1.75 11.96
N TYR A 115 25.89 2.54 11.02
CA TYR A 115 26.03 2.14 9.63
C TYR A 115 27.51 2.12 9.24
N ALA A 116 28.00 0.95 8.83
CA ALA A 116 29.39 0.75 8.47
C ALA A 116 29.81 1.47 7.19
N LYS A 117 28.86 1.82 6.33
CA LYS A 117 29.10 2.49 5.05
C LYS A 117 28.09 3.63 4.88
N HIS A 118 28.58 4.78 4.54
CA HIS A 118 27.78 5.96 4.23
C HIS A 118 28.06 6.42 2.80
N ALA A 119 27.00 6.84 2.12
CA ALA A 119 27.10 7.58 0.87
C ALA A 119 26.03 8.68 0.91
N GLY A 120 26.39 9.88 0.55
CA GLY A 120 25.47 11.01 0.61
C GLY A 120 25.93 12.16 -0.27
N GLY A 121 25.09 13.16 -0.37
CA GLY A 121 25.37 14.43 -1.07
C GLY A 121 24.58 15.56 -0.44
N GLU A 122 25.10 16.74 -0.56
CA GLU A 122 24.46 17.97 -0.12
C GLU A 122 24.19 18.88 -1.32
N ALA A 123 23.01 19.48 -1.35
CA ALA A 123 22.66 20.48 -2.34
C ALA A 123 22.01 21.69 -1.64
N ARG A 124 22.29 22.89 -2.12
CA ARG A 124 21.72 24.13 -1.58
C ARG A 124 20.75 24.74 -2.58
N THR A 125 19.64 25.23 -2.06
CA THR A 125 18.59 25.86 -2.86
C THR A 125 18.03 27.08 -2.13
N GLY A 126 17.44 28.01 -2.87
CA GLY A 126 16.71 29.16 -2.31
C GLY A 126 15.22 28.83 -2.01
N ALA A 127 14.79 27.57 -2.21
CA ALA A 127 13.42 27.16 -1.89
C ALA A 127 13.22 27.07 -0.37
N SER A 128 11.97 27.27 0.09
CA SER A 128 11.62 27.10 1.50
C SER A 128 11.64 25.63 1.91
N ALA A 129 11.85 25.36 3.20
CA ALA A 129 11.78 24.00 3.76
C ALA A 129 10.43 23.33 3.46
N ALA A 130 9.32 24.06 3.54
CA ALA A 130 7.99 23.56 3.19
C ALA A 130 7.88 23.14 1.70
N SER A 131 8.50 23.88 0.79
CA SER A 131 8.52 23.53 -0.64
C SER A 131 9.38 22.30 -0.91
N LEU A 132 10.53 22.18 -0.25
CA LEU A 132 11.37 20.99 -0.31
C LEU A 132 10.67 19.78 0.28
N TRP A 133 10.01 19.96 1.41
CA TRP A 133 9.27 18.88 2.07
C TRP A 133 8.21 18.26 1.16
N LYS A 134 7.47 19.07 0.41
CA LYS A 134 6.50 18.58 -0.58
C LYS A 134 7.12 17.63 -1.62
N VAL A 135 8.35 17.94 -2.07
CA VAL A 135 9.05 17.10 -3.03
C VAL A 135 9.61 15.84 -2.36
N VAL A 136 10.24 15.98 -1.21
CA VAL A 136 10.83 14.85 -0.47
C VAL A 136 9.75 13.89 0.02
N SER A 137 8.65 14.40 0.57
CA SER A 137 7.55 13.56 1.06
C SER A 137 6.77 12.87 -0.07
N ALA A 138 6.85 13.38 -1.30
CA ALA A 138 6.18 12.80 -2.47
C ALA A 138 7.02 11.74 -3.22
N ILE A 139 8.19 11.35 -2.70
CA ILE A 139 9.07 10.33 -3.32
C ILE A 139 8.37 8.97 -3.41
N GLY A 140 8.67 8.22 -4.47
CA GLY A 140 8.10 6.90 -4.74
C GLY A 140 6.73 6.95 -5.41
N GLY A 141 6.08 5.80 -5.54
CA GLY A 141 4.83 5.66 -6.28
C GLY A 141 4.96 6.19 -7.72
N ASP A 142 3.98 6.98 -8.16
CA ASP A 142 3.97 7.55 -9.52
C ASP A 142 5.13 8.53 -9.79
N ASN A 143 5.59 9.23 -8.74
CA ASN A 143 6.72 10.17 -8.85
C ASN A 143 8.08 9.47 -8.93
N ARG A 144 8.16 8.21 -8.53
CA ARG A 144 9.39 7.43 -8.45
C ARG A 144 10.48 8.18 -7.64
N TYR A 145 11.74 8.16 -8.12
CA TYR A 145 12.88 8.75 -7.39
C TYR A 145 13.44 9.99 -8.09
N TYR A 146 12.67 10.61 -8.99
CA TYR A 146 13.02 11.80 -9.78
C TYR A 146 14.23 11.64 -10.71
N ALA A 147 15.26 10.89 -10.31
CA ALA A 147 16.47 10.68 -11.09
C ALA A 147 16.83 9.20 -11.20
N TYR A 148 17.51 8.83 -12.30
CA TYR A 148 18.03 7.49 -12.54
C TYR A 148 16.98 6.36 -12.43
N ASN A 149 15.74 6.63 -12.80
CA ASN A 149 14.64 5.66 -12.69
C ASN A 149 14.92 4.32 -13.38
N PHE A 150 15.74 4.31 -14.46
CA PHE A 150 16.15 3.08 -15.13
C PHE A 150 17.03 2.17 -14.23
N LEU A 151 17.90 2.74 -13.40
CA LEU A 151 18.72 1.99 -12.44
C LEU A 151 17.84 1.40 -11.33
N TRP A 152 16.86 2.16 -10.86
CA TRP A 152 15.89 1.69 -9.90
C TRP A 152 15.09 0.52 -10.48
N THR A 153 14.62 0.62 -11.72
CA THR A 153 13.93 -0.48 -12.41
C THR A 153 14.80 -1.72 -12.55
N LEU A 154 16.08 -1.56 -12.91
CA LEU A 154 17.01 -2.69 -13.01
C LEU A 154 17.19 -3.38 -11.65
N ARG A 155 17.33 -2.60 -10.59
CA ARG A 155 17.42 -3.10 -9.23
C ARG A 155 16.15 -3.83 -8.77
N GLU A 156 14.99 -3.29 -9.08
CA GLU A 156 13.68 -3.90 -8.80
C GLU A 156 13.54 -5.26 -9.46
N VAL A 157 13.92 -5.36 -10.72
CA VAL A 157 13.95 -6.64 -11.45
C VAL A 157 14.91 -7.63 -10.78
N ALA A 158 16.09 -7.20 -10.38
CA ALA A 158 17.06 -8.06 -9.70
C ALA A 158 16.51 -8.55 -8.34
N ASP A 159 15.89 -7.67 -7.55
CA ASP A 159 15.25 -8.04 -6.28
C ASP A 159 14.10 -9.03 -6.48
N TRP A 160 13.27 -8.79 -7.51
CA TRP A 160 12.19 -9.70 -7.87
C TRP A 160 12.70 -11.10 -8.23
N LEU A 161 13.79 -11.21 -9.00
CA LEU A 161 14.39 -12.50 -9.38
C LEU A 161 14.82 -13.32 -8.16
N VAL A 162 15.23 -12.68 -7.08
CA VAL A 162 15.58 -13.36 -5.82
C VAL A 162 14.40 -13.49 -4.85
N GLY A 163 13.18 -13.18 -5.32
CA GLY A 163 11.94 -13.30 -4.55
C GLY A 163 11.73 -12.17 -3.54
N GLY A 164 12.25 -10.98 -3.81
CA GLY A 164 11.99 -9.76 -3.07
C GLY A 164 10.66 -9.08 -3.47
N VAL A 165 10.39 -7.94 -2.87
CA VAL A 165 9.14 -7.18 -3.01
C VAL A 165 9.27 -5.92 -3.88
N ALA A 166 10.42 -5.72 -4.50
CA ALA A 166 10.77 -4.45 -5.15
C ALA A 166 9.90 -4.06 -6.36
N MET A 167 9.21 -5.01 -7.00
CA MET A 167 8.26 -4.71 -8.10
C MET A 167 6.92 -4.13 -7.62
N ASN A 168 6.72 -4.06 -6.32
CA ASN A 168 5.51 -3.50 -5.75
C ASN A 168 5.64 -1.98 -5.67
N HIS A 169 5.18 -1.29 -6.69
CA HIS A 169 5.10 0.16 -6.69
C HIS A 169 3.81 0.59 -6.01
N GLY A 170 3.92 1.53 -5.12
CA GLY A 170 2.77 2.12 -4.49
C GLY A 170 3.10 2.84 -3.20
N ARG A 171 2.19 3.68 -2.82
CA ARG A 171 2.19 4.35 -1.52
C ARG A 171 0.75 4.52 -1.06
N ARG A 172 0.57 4.59 0.25
CA ARG A 172 -0.74 4.72 0.87
C ARG A 172 -1.46 6.01 0.45
N ASP A 173 -0.71 7.11 0.42
CA ASP A 173 -1.21 8.45 0.14
C ASP A 173 -0.19 9.20 -0.73
N PRO A 174 -0.63 9.88 -1.82
CA PRO A 174 0.30 10.60 -2.72
C PRO A 174 0.97 11.80 -2.05
N ASP A 175 0.32 12.44 -1.08
CA ASP A 175 0.76 13.71 -0.49
C ASP A 175 1.22 13.57 0.97
N GLU A 176 0.73 12.57 1.69
CA GLU A 176 1.01 12.39 3.12
C GLU A 176 1.88 11.17 3.39
N VAL A 177 2.86 11.35 4.28
CA VAL A 177 3.76 10.29 4.74
C VAL A 177 3.66 10.15 6.25
N ARG A 178 3.52 8.91 6.72
CA ARG A 178 3.46 8.57 8.15
C ARG A 178 4.44 7.46 8.47
N VAL A 179 4.91 7.43 9.71
CA VAL A 179 5.71 6.31 10.21
C VAL A 179 4.94 5.00 10.08
N GLY A 180 5.58 3.99 9.49
CA GLY A 180 4.98 2.70 9.16
C GLY A 180 4.48 2.57 7.73
N ASP A 181 4.35 3.65 6.96
CA ASP A 181 4.00 3.59 5.55
C ASP A 181 5.05 2.82 4.76
N VAL A 182 4.57 2.14 3.71
CA VAL A 182 5.43 1.54 2.69
C VAL A 182 5.38 2.42 1.44
N ILE A 183 6.55 2.83 0.98
CA ILE A 183 6.76 3.58 -0.24
C ILE A 183 7.56 2.70 -1.18
N ASP A 184 6.90 2.10 -2.16
CA ASP A 184 7.50 1.07 -3.02
C ASP A 184 8.13 -0.06 -2.17
N SER A 185 9.45 -0.17 -2.20
CA SER A 185 10.21 -1.15 -1.42
C SER A 185 10.82 -0.59 -0.13
N TRP A 186 10.50 0.64 0.22
CA TRP A 186 10.98 1.30 1.42
C TRP A 186 9.91 1.34 2.51
N ARG A 187 10.36 1.33 3.75
CA ARG A 187 9.49 1.53 4.91
C ARG A 187 9.86 2.82 5.61
N VAL A 188 8.88 3.65 5.87
CA VAL A 188 9.03 4.90 6.62
C VAL A 188 9.20 4.59 8.11
N VAL A 189 10.30 5.00 8.70
CA VAL A 189 10.60 4.79 10.12
C VAL A 189 10.72 6.08 10.92
N GLY A 190 10.94 7.19 10.24
CA GLY A 190 11.01 8.52 10.88
C GLY A 190 10.42 9.59 9.97
N VAL A 191 9.61 10.47 10.52
CA VAL A 191 9.04 11.63 9.85
C VAL A 191 9.09 12.81 10.80
N GLU A 192 9.89 13.78 10.45
CA GLU A 192 9.93 15.12 11.08
C GLU A 192 9.60 16.13 9.97
N PRO A 193 8.36 16.63 9.88
CA PRO A 193 7.96 17.53 8.79
C PRO A 193 8.93 18.70 8.61
N GLU A 194 9.28 18.99 7.36
CA GLU A 194 10.21 20.04 6.94
C GLU A 194 11.66 19.89 7.47
N ARG A 195 11.98 18.76 8.09
CA ARG A 195 13.32 18.52 8.67
C ARG A 195 13.92 17.19 8.26
N ARG A 196 13.19 16.07 8.44
CA ARG A 196 13.78 14.75 8.26
C ARG A 196 12.76 13.72 7.77
N LEU A 197 13.15 12.91 6.80
CA LEU A 197 12.44 11.71 6.38
C LEU A 197 13.41 10.54 6.38
N THR A 198 13.13 9.50 7.16
CA THR A 198 13.97 8.31 7.29
C THR A 198 13.25 7.08 6.77
N LEU A 199 13.86 6.39 5.82
CA LEU A 199 13.36 5.22 5.12
C LEU A 199 14.32 4.05 5.33
N VAL A 200 13.79 2.84 5.54
CA VAL A 200 14.56 1.60 5.69
C VAL A 200 14.25 0.66 4.53
N PHE A 201 15.24 -0.07 4.05
CA PHE A 201 15.08 -1.08 3.01
C PHE A 201 14.07 -2.17 3.40
N GLY A 202 13.09 -2.39 2.54
CA GLY A 202 12.24 -3.58 2.54
C GLY A 202 12.69 -4.66 1.54
N MET A 203 13.75 -4.41 0.77
CA MET A 203 14.26 -5.32 -0.27
C MET A 203 15.16 -6.42 0.31
N LYS A 204 15.27 -7.54 -0.41
CA LYS A 204 16.23 -8.59 -0.10
C LYS A 204 17.62 -8.19 -0.60
N ALA A 205 18.32 -7.36 0.16
CA ALA A 205 19.71 -7.02 -0.09
C ALA A 205 20.61 -7.65 0.99
N PRO A 206 21.88 -7.94 0.69
CA PRO A 206 22.83 -8.32 1.72
C PRO A 206 23.09 -7.10 2.65
N GLY A 207 22.47 -7.12 3.81
CA GLY A 207 22.54 -6.05 4.81
C GLY A 207 21.29 -5.17 4.90
N ALA A 208 21.25 -4.32 5.91
CA ALA A 208 20.25 -3.30 6.09
C ALA A 208 20.73 -1.99 5.44
N GLY A 209 19.81 -1.22 4.88
CA GLY A 209 20.07 0.11 4.33
C GLY A 209 19.05 1.12 4.82
N VAL A 210 19.54 2.31 5.09
CA VAL A 210 18.71 3.46 5.46
C VAL A 210 18.95 4.57 4.44
N LEU A 211 17.89 5.22 4.02
CA LEU A 211 17.89 6.43 3.22
C LEU A 211 17.30 7.54 4.07
N GLU A 212 18.07 8.60 4.25
CA GLU A 212 17.67 9.74 5.06
C GLU A 212 17.80 11.03 4.28
N PHE A 213 16.79 11.87 4.39
CA PHE A 213 16.75 13.24 3.90
C PHE A 213 16.66 14.15 5.11
N GLU A 214 17.60 15.11 5.21
CA GLU A 214 17.62 16.13 6.26
C GLU A 214 17.54 17.55 5.68
#